data_cf3e66bd083627eef4749173603c521d
#
_entry.id   cf3e66bd083627eef4749173603c521d
#
_cell.length_a   1.000
_cell.length_b   1.000
_cell.length_c   1.000
_cell.angle_alpha   90.00
_cell.angle_beta   90.00
_cell.angle_gamma   90.00
#
_symmetry.space_group_name_H-M   'P 1'
#
loop_
_entity.id
_entity.type
_entity.pdbx_description
1 polymer ?
#
loop_
_entity_poly.entity_id
_entity_poly.type
_entity_poly.pdbx_seq_one_letter_code
_entity_poly.pdbx_strand_id
1 'polypeptide(L)'
;MKKRRVYRLLAAALAAVLLSGCAGKQESGKGDFKPGLDTRASVQLRVLGFFGNFEALDQVTNDFNRYYPNVTFSYGQMGGRDLEAYLDLNPGADIMMVSAELMNARNATLPARCRNLAEIDVSAIDEQMLKTYNIDGVLRAIPMAQLVTGMVVNNTLLEKEGLSVPTNTQEFLSVLAALKEKGYTPIQGPANKIYAELTRSGLNAALCTDMEFLESARAGGQMAVDRLASVFGFLDIIRDNGYTDEEVNAALPEDNYDGAILSFFEGKTPFWICDSEKVSGMKKRESKSQTFQTSPFAYSFVYVPFGEGGHYVYQEPWFGFAVNRDAANPEYAMEFLRFLATGKEIDTMGKVKGVPSVAADTVQADIYRNVESSEAVASRVVNTGIITPEITAKWYSVTRAYMNGKYDSPETAARDFLSAVE
;
A
#
# COMPACT_ATOMS: atom_id res chain seq x y z
N MET A 1 31.53 28.95 56.95
CA MET A 1 30.45 27.90 57.01
C MET A 1 29.21 28.19 56.16
N LYS A 2 28.89 29.40 55.69
CA LYS A 2 27.69 29.73 54.89
C LYS A 2 27.76 29.28 53.41
N LYS A 3 28.94 29.22 52.78
CA LYS A 3 29.08 28.85 51.38
C LYS A 3 28.82 27.34 51.05
N ARG A 4 29.07 26.42 51.99
CA ARG A 4 28.83 24.99 51.83
C ARG A 4 27.35 24.59 51.91
N ARG A 5 26.48 25.39 52.49
CA ARG A 5 25.03 25.14 52.56
C ARG A 5 24.31 25.51 51.24
N VAL A 6 24.80 26.55 50.55
CA VAL A 6 24.22 26.99 49.27
C VAL A 6 24.48 25.97 48.16
N TYR A 7 25.66 25.35 48.11
CA TYR A 7 25.97 24.33 47.13
C TYR A 7 25.19 23.00 47.33
N ARG A 8 24.83 22.69 48.56
CA ARG A 8 23.98 21.50 48.85
C ARG A 8 22.51 21.73 48.49
N LEU A 9 22.00 22.92 48.58
CA LEU A 9 20.65 23.28 48.13
C LEU A 9 20.54 23.39 46.61
N LEU A 10 21.57 23.86 45.92
CA LEU A 10 21.65 23.89 44.48
C LEU A 10 21.79 22.48 43.86
N ALA A 11 22.57 21.60 44.49
CA ALA A 11 22.69 20.20 44.03
C ALA A 11 21.39 19.40 44.25
N ALA A 12 20.62 19.67 45.29
CA ALA A 12 19.30 19.03 45.50
C ALA A 12 18.23 19.57 44.52
N ALA A 13 18.30 20.85 44.15
CA ALA A 13 17.40 21.43 43.14
C ALA A 13 17.70 20.91 41.72
N LEU A 14 18.97 20.70 41.36
CA LEU A 14 19.34 20.09 40.08
C LEU A 14 18.96 18.60 39.97
N ALA A 15 19.03 17.85 41.07
CA ALA A 15 18.61 16.44 41.08
C ALA A 15 17.07 16.27 40.98
N ALA A 16 16.30 17.24 41.50
CA ALA A 16 14.84 17.24 41.34
C ALA A 16 14.37 17.62 39.95
N VAL A 17 15.13 18.42 39.20
CA VAL A 17 14.81 18.77 37.78
C VAL A 17 15.19 17.64 36.84
N LEU A 18 16.15 16.78 37.17
CA LEU A 18 16.52 15.62 36.35
C LEU A 18 15.58 14.41 36.54
N LEU A 19 14.80 14.39 37.62
CA LEU A 19 13.80 13.33 37.86
C LEU A 19 12.37 13.70 37.36
N SER A 20 12.13 14.96 37.02
CA SER A 20 10.87 15.41 36.44
C SER A 20 10.88 15.50 34.88
N GLY A 21 12.01 15.18 34.25
CA GLY A 21 12.20 15.28 32.80
C GLY A 21 11.86 14.02 31.98
N CYS A 22 11.37 12.92 32.58
CA CYS A 22 10.97 11.69 31.89
C CYS A 22 9.52 11.29 32.14
N ALA A 23 8.65 12.22 32.53
CA ALA A 23 7.22 12.04 32.31
C ALA A 23 6.92 12.59 30.94
N GLY A 24 7.29 11.81 29.87
CA GLY A 24 6.69 11.98 28.56
C GLY A 24 5.18 11.95 28.77
N LYS A 25 4.47 12.96 28.30
CA LYS A 25 3.02 12.92 28.19
C LYS A 25 2.69 11.63 27.46
N GLN A 26 2.23 10.64 28.19
CA GLN A 26 1.53 9.50 27.65
C GLN A 26 0.28 10.10 27.03
N GLU A 27 0.24 10.19 25.71
CA GLU A 27 -0.99 10.46 25.00
C GLU A 27 -1.96 9.35 25.38
N SER A 28 -2.88 9.67 26.25
CA SER A 28 -4.02 8.83 26.62
C SER A 28 -5.00 8.87 25.46
N GLY A 29 -4.70 8.08 24.41
CA GLY A 29 -5.56 7.92 23.25
C GLY A 29 -5.81 6.45 22.96
N LYS A 30 -7.02 6.00 23.22
CA LYS A 30 -7.62 4.69 22.87
C LYS A 30 -7.10 3.51 23.72
N GLY A 31 -8.00 2.95 24.48
CA GLY A 31 -7.89 1.93 25.52
C GLY A 31 -6.70 0.98 25.46
N ASP A 32 -5.96 0.89 26.58
CA ASP A 32 -4.91 -0.12 26.73
C ASP A 32 -5.49 -1.51 26.47
N PHE A 33 -4.80 -2.30 25.62
CA PHE A 33 -5.16 -3.69 25.43
C PHE A 33 -5.21 -4.44 26.76
N LYS A 34 -6.29 -5.21 26.98
CA LYS A 34 -6.45 -6.03 28.19
C LYS A 34 -6.38 -7.50 27.80
N PRO A 35 -5.44 -8.26 28.36
CA PRO A 35 -5.35 -9.69 28.14
C PRO A 35 -6.66 -10.42 28.48
N GLY A 36 -7.12 -11.28 27.56
CA GLY A 36 -8.32 -12.10 27.72
C GLY A 36 -8.04 -13.55 28.11
N LEU A 37 -6.77 -13.99 28.02
CA LEU A 37 -6.35 -15.36 28.26
C LEU A 37 -5.30 -15.46 29.41
N ASP A 38 -4.88 -16.66 29.78
CA ASP A 38 -3.82 -16.84 30.79
C ASP A 38 -2.48 -16.31 30.27
N THR A 39 -2.01 -15.23 30.88
CA THR A 39 -0.76 -14.56 30.52
C THR A 39 0.50 -15.36 30.84
N ARG A 40 0.38 -16.47 31.59
CA ARG A 40 1.49 -17.34 31.97
C ARG A 40 1.63 -18.55 31.06
N ALA A 41 0.65 -18.80 30.19
CA ALA A 41 0.68 -19.93 29.28
C ALA A 41 1.89 -19.84 28.33
N SER A 42 2.52 -20.99 28.10
CA SER A 42 3.61 -21.11 27.13
C SER A 42 3.05 -21.65 25.82
N VAL A 43 3.01 -20.80 24.79
CA VAL A 43 2.41 -21.11 23.50
C VAL A 43 3.35 -20.67 22.39
N GLN A 44 3.48 -21.48 21.33
CA GLN A 44 4.15 -21.08 20.10
C GLN A 44 3.11 -20.85 19.01
N LEU A 45 3.05 -19.63 18.50
CA LEU A 45 2.23 -19.25 17.35
C LEU A 45 3.05 -19.33 16.05
N ARG A 46 2.52 -20.03 15.07
CA ARG A 46 3.12 -20.16 13.74
C ARG A 46 2.44 -19.19 12.79
N VAL A 47 3.21 -18.24 12.25
CA VAL A 47 2.77 -17.23 11.27
C VAL A 47 3.33 -17.59 9.91
N LEU A 48 2.49 -17.68 8.90
CA LEU A 48 2.88 -17.82 7.49
C LEU A 48 2.70 -16.52 6.76
N GLY A 49 3.69 -16.12 5.95
CA GLY A 49 3.62 -14.89 5.20
C GLY A 49 4.50 -14.86 3.95
N PHE A 50 4.39 -13.80 3.18
CA PHE A 50 5.08 -13.68 1.90
C PHE A 50 6.32 -12.75 1.94
N PHE A 51 6.54 -12.00 3.00
CA PHE A 51 7.75 -11.17 3.11
C PHE A 51 8.97 -12.00 3.52
N GLY A 52 10.13 -11.70 2.93
CA GLY A 52 11.40 -12.37 3.29
C GLY A 52 11.93 -11.93 4.65
N ASN A 53 11.78 -10.65 4.97
CA ASN A 53 12.05 -10.07 6.27
C ASN A 53 10.86 -9.20 6.68
N PHE A 54 10.34 -9.40 7.87
CA PHE A 54 9.16 -8.72 8.33
C PHE A 54 9.37 -8.02 9.68
N GLU A 55 10.19 -6.98 9.68
CA GLU A 55 10.55 -6.16 10.86
C GLU A 55 9.31 -5.64 11.64
N ALA A 56 8.22 -5.35 10.91
CA ALA A 56 6.98 -4.90 11.53
C ALA A 56 6.30 -5.99 12.37
N LEU A 57 6.40 -7.27 11.97
CA LEU A 57 5.92 -8.39 12.78
C LEU A 57 6.74 -8.51 14.06
N ASP A 58 8.07 -8.39 13.97
CA ASP A 58 8.95 -8.43 15.14
C ASP A 58 8.57 -7.35 16.15
N GLN A 59 8.26 -6.14 15.68
CA GLN A 59 7.86 -5.05 16.56
C GLN A 59 6.54 -5.36 17.28
N VAL A 60 5.49 -5.75 16.56
CA VAL A 60 4.18 -6.01 17.17
C VAL A 60 4.17 -7.27 18.04
N THR A 61 4.97 -8.29 17.72
CA THR A 61 5.11 -9.47 18.58
C THR A 61 5.85 -9.12 19.88
N ASN A 62 6.87 -8.25 19.82
CA ASN A 62 7.53 -7.75 21.02
C ASN A 62 6.57 -6.90 21.89
N ASP A 63 5.68 -6.13 21.28
CA ASP A 63 4.67 -5.37 22.02
C ASP A 63 3.62 -6.29 22.65
N PHE A 64 3.20 -7.36 21.94
CA PHE A 64 2.32 -8.40 22.48
C PHE A 64 2.94 -9.15 23.66
N ASN A 65 4.24 -9.43 23.59
CA ASN A 65 4.97 -10.14 24.65
C ASN A 65 5.07 -9.35 25.97
N ARG A 66 4.74 -8.06 26.00
CA ARG A 66 4.59 -7.32 27.25
C ARG A 66 3.38 -7.80 28.06
N TYR A 67 2.38 -8.37 27.38
CA TYR A 67 1.17 -8.93 27.99
C TYR A 67 1.27 -10.45 28.15
N TYR A 68 1.91 -11.13 27.19
CA TYR A 68 2.04 -12.57 27.10
C TYR A 68 3.51 -13.00 26.96
N PRO A 69 4.31 -12.90 28.03
CA PRO A 69 5.77 -13.05 27.97
C PRO A 69 6.26 -14.44 27.56
N ASN A 70 5.42 -15.46 27.67
CA ASN A 70 5.77 -16.84 27.32
C ASN A 70 5.16 -17.29 25.96
N VAL A 71 4.51 -16.39 25.24
CA VAL A 71 4.09 -16.66 23.86
C VAL A 71 5.26 -16.37 22.93
N THR A 72 5.62 -17.35 22.12
CA THR A 72 6.68 -17.23 21.11
C THR A 72 6.10 -17.28 19.71
N PHE A 73 6.80 -16.70 18.75
CA PHE A 73 6.37 -16.65 17.36
C PHE A 73 7.41 -17.33 16.47
N SER A 74 6.94 -18.09 15.49
CA SER A 74 7.78 -18.55 14.38
C SER A 74 7.18 -18.06 13.07
N TYR A 75 8.00 -17.49 12.20
CA TYR A 75 7.59 -16.97 10.90
C TYR A 75 8.11 -17.87 9.79
N GLY A 76 7.19 -18.35 8.94
CA GLY A 76 7.48 -19.12 7.75
C GLY A 76 7.23 -18.31 6.49
N GLN A 77 8.28 -18.08 5.68
CA GLN A 77 8.14 -17.43 4.40
C GLN A 77 7.68 -18.42 3.31
N MET A 78 6.65 -18.03 2.55
CA MET A 78 6.09 -18.87 1.49
C MET A 78 7.02 -19.02 0.28
N GLY A 79 7.91 -18.07 0.04
CA GLY A 79 8.95 -18.16 -1.00
C GLY A 79 8.38 -18.26 -2.43
N GLY A 80 7.32 -17.55 -2.75
CA GLY A 80 6.66 -17.57 -4.06
C GLY A 80 5.75 -18.78 -4.29
N ARG A 81 5.50 -19.60 -3.25
CA ARG A 81 4.52 -20.69 -3.31
C ARG A 81 3.11 -20.15 -3.16
N ASP A 82 2.17 -20.90 -3.74
CA ASP A 82 0.75 -20.70 -3.47
C ASP A 82 0.44 -20.87 -1.97
N LEU A 83 -0.37 -19.97 -1.39
CA LEU A 83 -0.67 -19.98 0.04
C LEU A 83 -1.41 -21.25 0.45
N GLU A 84 -2.36 -21.75 -0.35
CA GLU A 84 -3.13 -22.95 -0.03
C GLU A 84 -2.23 -24.18 0.00
N ALA A 85 -1.38 -24.33 -1.04
CA ALA A 85 -0.39 -25.41 -1.08
C ALA A 85 0.59 -25.33 0.09
N TYR A 86 0.95 -24.11 0.52
CA TYR A 86 1.84 -23.93 1.65
C TYR A 86 1.17 -24.24 2.99
N LEU A 87 -0.13 -23.95 3.12
CA LEU A 87 -0.94 -24.36 4.28
C LEU A 87 -1.06 -25.88 4.37
N ASP A 88 -1.22 -26.59 3.25
CA ASP A 88 -1.30 -28.04 3.23
C ASP A 88 -0.01 -28.71 3.71
N LEU A 89 1.13 -28.04 3.47
CA LEU A 89 2.43 -28.48 3.99
C LEU A 89 2.65 -28.09 5.46
N ASN A 90 1.85 -27.16 5.99
CA ASN A 90 1.97 -26.62 7.35
C ASN A 90 0.61 -26.64 8.08
N PRO A 91 -0.02 -27.80 8.26
CA PRO A 91 -1.39 -27.92 8.77
C PRO A 91 -1.60 -27.36 10.18
N GLY A 92 -0.53 -27.15 10.95
CA GLY A 92 -0.60 -26.54 12.28
C GLY A 92 -0.25 -25.05 12.31
N ALA A 93 -0.24 -24.35 11.17
CA ALA A 93 -0.08 -22.91 11.15
C ALA A 93 -1.27 -22.23 11.83
N ASP A 94 -0.99 -21.23 12.66
CA ASP A 94 -2.02 -20.53 13.44
C ASP A 94 -2.54 -19.29 12.71
N ILE A 95 -1.63 -18.51 12.13
CA ILE A 95 -1.90 -17.22 11.53
C ILE A 95 -1.37 -17.19 10.09
N MET A 96 -2.15 -16.60 9.20
CA MET A 96 -1.82 -16.47 7.78
C MET A 96 -1.83 -15.00 7.38
N MET A 97 -0.79 -14.59 6.67
CA MET A 97 -0.82 -13.33 5.95
C MET A 97 -1.58 -13.53 4.64
N VAL A 98 -2.54 -12.67 4.36
CA VAL A 98 -3.39 -12.73 3.16
C VAL A 98 -3.39 -11.38 2.46
N SER A 99 -3.44 -11.38 1.12
CA SER A 99 -3.63 -10.17 0.31
C SER A 99 -5.10 -9.99 -0.07
N ALA A 100 -5.45 -8.79 -0.52
CA ALA A 100 -6.77 -8.49 -1.07
C ALA A 100 -7.13 -9.41 -2.25
N GLU A 101 -6.16 -9.69 -3.12
CA GLU A 101 -6.35 -10.55 -4.29
C GLU A 101 -6.68 -12.01 -3.93
N LEU A 102 -6.09 -12.53 -2.85
CA LEU A 102 -6.34 -13.90 -2.37
C LEU A 102 -7.70 -14.02 -1.66
N MET A 103 -8.17 -12.95 -1.05
CA MET A 103 -9.38 -12.91 -0.22
C MET A 103 -10.55 -12.27 -0.96
N ASN A 104 -10.92 -12.83 -2.10
CA ASN A 104 -12.07 -12.35 -2.87
C ASN A 104 -13.20 -13.38 -2.92
N ALA A 105 -14.42 -12.93 -3.25
CA ALA A 105 -15.61 -13.76 -3.26
C ALA A 105 -15.58 -14.91 -4.30
N ARG A 106 -14.73 -14.81 -5.33
CA ARG A 106 -14.56 -15.86 -6.35
C ARG A 106 -13.63 -16.98 -5.88
N ASN A 107 -12.72 -16.69 -4.95
CA ASN A 107 -11.89 -17.71 -4.31
C ASN A 107 -12.60 -18.23 -3.06
N ALA A 108 -13.44 -19.25 -3.21
CA ALA A 108 -14.17 -19.83 -2.08
C ALA A 108 -13.28 -20.64 -1.14
N THR A 109 -12.13 -21.13 -1.58
CA THR A 109 -11.30 -22.08 -0.85
C THR A 109 -10.55 -21.43 0.31
N LEU A 110 -9.79 -20.36 0.04
CA LEU A 110 -8.99 -19.71 1.06
C LEU A 110 -9.84 -19.02 2.15
N PRO A 111 -10.91 -18.24 1.82
CA PRO A 111 -11.79 -17.70 2.84
C PRO A 111 -12.43 -18.76 3.74
N ALA A 112 -12.75 -19.95 3.20
CA ALA A 112 -13.29 -21.06 3.98
C ALA A 112 -12.25 -21.68 4.95
N ARG A 113 -10.96 -21.48 4.71
CA ARG A 113 -9.87 -21.88 5.63
C ARG A 113 -9.60 -20.84 6.73
N CYS A 114 -10.24 -19.68 6.69
CA CYS A 114 -10.11 -18.62 7.68
C CYS A 114 -11.23 -18.69 8.73
N ARG A 115 -10.91 -18.43 9.99
CA ARG A 115 -11.91 -18.28 11.05
C ARG A 115 -12.73 -17.02 10.86
N ASN A 116 -13.94 -17.04 11.44
CA ASN A 116 -14.76 -15.84 11.58
C ASN A 116 -14.16 -14.95 12.68
N LEU A 117 -13.94 -13.68 12.37
CA LEU A 117 -13.36 -12.69 13.27
C LEU A 117 -14.41 -11.72 13.86
N ALA A 118 -15.69 -12.04 13.77
CA ALA A 118 -16.80 -11.14 14.19
C ALA A 118 -16.76 -10.75 15.69
N GLU A 119 -16.03 -11.50 16.52
CA GLU A 119 -15.86 -11.19 17.96
C GLU A 119 -14.75 -10.15 18.22
N ILE A 120 -13.93 -9.81 17.22
CA ILE A 120 -12.86 -8.83 17.36
C ILE A 120 -13.43 -7.43 17.15
N ASP A 121 -13.16 -6.52 18.10
CA ASP A 121 -13.45 -5.10 17.94
C ASP A 121 -12.51 -4.49 16.87
N VAL A 122 -13.10 -4.07 15.77
CA VAL A 122 -12.39 -3.49 14.61
C VAL A 122 -12.70 -2.00 14.42
N SER A 123 -13.29 -1.36 15.43
CA SER A 123 -13.70 0.06 15.39
C SER A 123 -12.54 1.04 15.13
N ALA A 124 -11.31 0.61 15.35
CA ALA A 124 -10.11 1.39 15.07
C ALA A 124 -9.67 1.33 13.60
N ILE A 125 -10.30 0.49 12.78
CA ILE A 125 -9.92 0.24 11.38
C ILE A 125 -10.89 0.99 10.45
N ASP A 126 -10.36 1.55 9.37
CA ASP A 126 -11.16 2.16 8.32
C ASP A 126 -12.17 1.14 7.74
N GLU A 127 -13.44 1.52 7.73
CA GLU A 127 -14.54 0.64 7.29
C GLU A 127 -14.36 0.17 5.84
N GLN A 128 -13.80 1.00 4.97
CA GLN A 128 -13.58 0.64 3.58
C GLN A 128 -12.53 -0.47 3.45
N MET A 129 -11.49 -0.42 4.29
CA MET A 129 -10.44 -1.46 4.32
C MET A 129 -11.01 -2.82 4.80
N LEU A 130 -11.95 -2.80 5.74
CA LEU A 130 -12.62 -4.01 6.22
C LEU A 130 -13.48 -4.70 5.14
N LYS A 131 -14.07 -3.93 4.22
CA LYS A 131 -14.94 -4.48 3.15
C LYS A 131 -14.23 -5.52 2.29
N THR A 132 -12.95 -5.34 2.01
CA THR A 132 -12.15 -6.28 1.22
C THR A 132 -12.06 -7.67 1.86
N TYR A 133 -12.04 -7.73 3.20
CA TYR A 133 -11.91 -8.99 3.93
C TYR A 133 -13.24 -9.48 4.54
N ASN A 134 -14.33 -8.79 4.24
CA ASN A 134 -15.67 -9.23 4.58
C ASN A 134 -16.24 -10.06 3.42
N ILE A 135 -16.11 -11.38 3.52
CA ILE A 135 -16.54 -12.32 2.50
C ILE A 135 -17.86 -12.95 2.94
N ASP A 136 -18.92 -12.78 2.14
CA ASP A 136 -20.28 -13.26 2.41
C ASP A 136 -20.80 -12.82 3.80
N GLY A 137 -20.51 -11.58 4.19
CA GLY A 137 -20.92 -11.02 5.48
C GLY A 137 -20.09 -11.50 6.68
N VAL A 138 -18.97 -12.19 6.44
CA VAL A 138 -18.08 -12.70 7.49
C VAL A 138 -16.70 -12.08 7.36
N LEU A 139 -16.24 -11.38 8.40
CA LEU A 139 -14.88 -10.86 8.46
C LEU A 139 -13.89 -12.02 8.60
N ARG A 140 -12.97 -12.14 7.64
CA ARG A 140 -12.02 -13.27 7.54
C ARG A 140 -10.56 -12.88 7.83
N ALA A 141 -10.22 -11.58 7.73
CA ALA A 141 -8.88 -11.09 8.05
C ALA A 141 -8.95 -9.68 8.63
N ILE A 142 -7.93 -9.32 9.40
CA ILE A 142 -7.71 -7.96 9.88
C ILE A 142 -6.72 -7.27 8.92
N PRO A 143 -7.11 -6.20 8.20
CA PRO A 143 -6.18 -5.45 7.36
C PRO A 143 -5.13 -4.76 8.23
N MET A 144 -3.89 -4.70 7.74
CA MET A 144 -2.76 -4.18 8.52
C MET A 144 -2.05 -2.99 7.88
N ALA A 145 -2.10 -2.88 6.55
CA ALA A 145 -1.45 -1.82 5.81
C ALA A 145 -2.17 -1.59 4.48
N GLN A 146 -2.06 -0.39 3.93
CA GLN A 146 -2.65 -0.06 2.62
C GLN A 146 -1.61 -0.17 1.51
N LEU A 147 -2.06 -0.59 0.33
CA LEU A 147 -1.37 -0.42 -0.93
C LEU A 147 -2.03 0.75 -1.69
N VAL A 148 -1.22 1.70 -2.10
CA VAL A 148 -1.68 2.86 -2.89
C VAL A 148 -0.83 2.92 -4.16
N THR A 149 -1.48 2.93 -5.31
CA THR A 149 -0.84 3.15 -6.60
C THR A 149 -0.76 4.65 -6.90
N GLY A 150 0.39 5.11 -7.37
CA GLY A 150 0.61 6.51 -7.66
C GLY A 150 1.96 6.76 -8.34
N MET A 151 2.54 7.89 -8.02
CA MET A 151 3.85 8.26 -8.53
C MET A 151 4.69 9.01 -7.49
N VAL A 152 5.98 8.79 -7.50
CA VAL A 152 6.94 9.64 -6.79
C VAL A 152 7.34 10.79 -7.70
N VAL A 153 7.29 11.99 -7.16
CA VAL A 153 7.60 13.24 -7.85
C VAL A 153 8.91 13.80 -7.33
N ASN A 154 9.81 14.17 -8.22
CA ASN A 154 10.99 14.95 -7.87
C ASN A 154 10.62 16.44 -7.78
N ASN A 155 10.25 16.89 -6.58
CA ASN A 155 9.77 18.25 -6.35
C ASN A 155 10.85 19.29 -6.66
N THR A 156 12.10 19.02 -6.28
CA THR A 156 13.22 19.95 -6.56
C THR A 156 13.44 20.13 -8.06
N LEU A 157 13.29 19.05 -8.84
CA LEU A 157 13.40 19.15 -10.31
C LEU A 157 12.26 19.99 -10.88
N LEU A 158 11.02 19.75 -10.45
CA LEU A 158 9.88 20.55 -10.91
C LEU A 158 10.05 22.03 -10.57
N GLU A 159 10.42 22.36 -9.34
CA GLU A 159 10.67 23.73 -8.89
C GLU A 159 11.77 24.41 -9.72
N LYS A 160 12.88 23.72 -9.96
CA LYS A 160 13.98 24.19 -10.82
C LYS A 160 13.50 24.55 -12.22
N GLU A 161 12.58 23.80 -12.77
CA GLU A 161 12.01 24.01 -14.11
C GLU A 161 10.84 25.00 -14.11
N GLY A 162 10.45 25.54 -12.95
CA GLY A 162 9.32 26.48 -12.81
C GLY A 162 7.96 25.81 -12.91
N LEU A 163 7.89 24.52 -12.56
CA LEU A 163 6.69 23.67 -12.63
C LEU A 163 6.19 23.31 -11.23
N SER A 164 4.91 23.01 -11.11
CA SER A 164 4.28 22.52 -9.89
C SER A 164 3.84 21.07 -10.04
N VAL A 165 3.62 20.40 -8.91
CA VAL A 165 3.03 19.06 -8.89
C VAL A 165 1.61 19.15 -9.46
N PRO A 166 1.28 18.39 -10.52
CA PRO A 166 -0.03 18.45 -11.14
C PRO A 166 -1.12 17.84 -10.25
N THR A 167 -2.30 18.47 -10.24
CA THR A 167 -3.45 18.04 -9.45
C THR A 167 -4.60 17.47 -10.28
N ASN A 168 -4.54 17.60 -11.60
CA ASN A 168 -5.54 17.08 -12.54
C ASN A 168 -4.89 16.64 -13.86
N THR A 169 -5.64 15.89 -14.68
CA THR A 169 -5.13 15.34 -15.95
C THR A 169 -4.60 16.42 -16.90
N GLN A 170 -5.28 17.57 -17.00
CA GLN A 170 -4.88 18.65 -17.89
C GLN A 170 -3.55 19.28 -17.45
N GLU A 171 -3.39 19.54 -16.16
CA GLU A 171 -2.12 20.00 -15.58
C GLU A 171 -1.02 18.96 -15.78
N PHE A 172 -1.32 17.68 -15.57
CA PHE A 172 -0.35 16.61 -15.76
C PHE A 172 0.19 16.59 -17.19
N LEU A 173 -0.70 16.56 -18.19
CA LEU A 173 -0.29 16.61 -19.59
C LEU A 173 0.51 17.88 -19.93
N SER A 174 0.12 19.05 -19.37
CA SER A 174 0.84 20.31 -19.57
C SER A 174 2.26 20.27 -18.99
N VAL A 175 2.41 19.69 -17.78
CA VAL A 175 3.72 19.51 -17.14
C VAL A 175 4.59 18.53 -17.92
N LEU A 176 4.00 17.42 -18.41
CA LEU A 176 4.72 16.46 -19.25
C LEU A 176 5.26 17.10 -20.53
N ALA A 177 4.44 17.90 -21.20
CA ALA A 177 4.86 18.64 -22.40
C ALA A 177 6.01 19.60 -22.11
N ALA A 178 5.89 20.42 -21.06
CA ALA A 178 6.94 21.38 -20.68
C ALA A 178 8.27 20.66 -20.31
N LEU A 179 8.23 19.53 -19.62
CA LEU A 179 9.41 18.74 -19.32
C LEU A 179 10.04 18.13 -20.57
N LYS A 180 9.21 17.66 -21.52
CA LYS A 180 9.69 17.09 -22.79
C LYS A 180 10.40 18.14 -23.62
N GLU A 181 9.85 19.37 -23.73
CA GLU A 181 10.49 20.50 -24.44
C GLU A 181 11.87 20.83 -23.83
N LYS A 182 12.06 20.60 -22.54
CA LYS A 182 13.32 20.81 -21.83
C LYS A 182 14.28 19.60 -21.93
N GLY A 183 13.92 18.56 -22.68
CA GLY A 183 14.75 17.40 -22.96
C GLY A 183 14.68 16.28 -21.91
N TYR A 184 13.72 16.33 -21.00
CA TYR A 184 13.50 15.23 -20.05
C TYR A 184 12.72 14.07 -20.71
N THR A 185 12.88 12.86 -20.16
CA THR A 185 11.88 11.78 -20.26
C THR A 185 10.99 11.88 -19.04
N PRO A 186 9.78 12.47 -19.14
CA PRO A 186 9.03 12.90 -17.98
C PRO A 186 8.60 11.75 -17.06
N ILE A 187 8.21 10.60 -17.62
CA ILE A 187 7.64 9.47 -16.90
C ILE A 187 8.59 8.27 -17.00
N GLN A 188 8.88 7.67 -15.85
CA GLN A 188 9.55 6.38 -15.73
C GLN A 188 8.76 5.43 -14.85
N GLY A 189 8.94 4.13 -15.02
CA GLY A 189 8.29 3.10 -14.22
C GLY A 189 8.67 1.70 -14.67
N PRO A 190 8.15 0.65 -14.02
CA PRO A 190 8.44 -0.72 -14.40
C PRO A 190 7.90 -1.02 -15.81
N ALA A 191 8.77 -1.41 -16.72
CA ALA A 191 8.47 -1.58 -18.16
C ALA A 191 7.21 -2.41 -18.46
N ASN A 192 6.95 -3.42 -17.64
CA ASN A 192 5.82 -4.32 -17.84
C ASN A 192 4.48 -3.77 -17.34
N LYS A 193 4.49 -2.76 -16.47
CA LYS A 193 3.32 -2.27 -15.73
C LYS A 193 3.02 -0.79 -15.91
N ILE A 194 3.98 0.01 -16.37
CA ILE A 194 3.90 1.47 -16.36
C ILE A 194 2.58 1.99 -16.96
N TYR A 195 2.14 1.45 -18.08
CA TYR A 195 0.93 1.91 -18.77
C TYR A 195 -0.35 1.51 -18.03
N ALA A 196 -0.34 0.30 -17.48
CA ALA A 196 -1.44 -0.18 -16.66
C ALA A 196 -1.55 0.60 -15.34
N GLU A 197 -0.43 0.91 -14.70
CA GLU A 197 -0.41 1.66 -13.45
C GLU A 197 -0.75 3.15 -13.65
N LEU A 198 -0.35 3.77 -14.78
CA LEU A 198 -0.78 5.11 -15.15
C LEU A 198 -2.31 5.26 -15.22
N THR A 199 -3.02 4.19 -15.57
CA THR A 199 -4.45 4.19 -15.82
C THR A 199 -5.26 3.37 -14.81
N ARG A 200 -4.58 2.65 -13.91
CA ARG A 200 -5.19 1.69 -12.98
C ARG A 200 -6.21 2.33 -12.04
N SER A 201 -5.89 3.47 -11.47
CA SER A 201 -6.79 4.14 -10.52
C SER A 201 -8.14 4.46 -11.14
N GLY A 202 -8.15 4.98 -12.37
CA GLY A 202 -9.38 5.27 -13.10
C GLY A 202 -10.19 4.02 -13.45
N LEU A 203 -9.52 2.96 -13.93
CA LEU A 203 -10.16 1.68 -14.23
C LEU A 203 -10.78 1.05 -12.99
N ASN A 204 -10.01 0.97 -11.91
CA ASN A 204 -10.46 0.35 -10.68
C ASN A 204 -11.62 1.13 -10.05
N ALA A 205 -11.58 2.47 -10.12
CA ALA A 205 -12.69 3.30 -9.70
C ALA A 205 -13.96 2.97 -10.48
N ALA A 206 -13.88 2.87 -11.80
CA ALA A 206 -15.02 2.53 -12.65
C ALA A 206 -15.60 1.14 -12.29
N LEU A 207 -14.74 0.14 -12.14
CA LEU A 207 -15.18 -1.23 -11.80
C LEU A 207 -15.73 -1.37 -10.38
N CYS A 208 -15.25 -0.57 -9.42
CA CYS A 208 -15.60 -0.72 -8.00
C CYS A 208 -16.72 0.22 -7.53
N THR A 209 -16.98 1.33 -8.23
CA THR A 209 -17.92 2.37 -7.76
C THR A 209 -19.01 2.72 -8.76
N ASP A 210 -18.80 2.49 -10.05
CA ASP A 210 -19.74 2.82 -11.11
C ASP A 210 -20.50 1.56 -11.54
N MET A 211 -21.70 1.36 -10.98
CA MET A 211 -22.52 0.19 -11.28
C MET A 211 -22.99 0.16 -12.73
N GLU A 212 -23.28 1.31 -13.35
CA GLU A 212 -23.67 1.38 -14.76
C GLU A 212 -22.52 0.96 -15.67
N PHE A 213 -21.32 1.42 -15.37
CA PHE A 213 -20.12 0.96 -16.09
C PHE A 213 -19.91 -0.55 -15.91
N LEU A 214 -20.02 -1.05 -14.69
CA LEU A 214 -19.81 -2.48 -14.40
C LEU A 214 -20.84 -3.37 -15.14
N GLU A 215 -22.11 -2.99 -15.13
CA GLU A 215 -23.16 -3.70 -15.87
C GLU A 215 -22.91 -3.67 -17.37
N SER A 216 -22.56 -2.51 -17.91
CA SER A 216 -22.17 -2.37 -19.32
C SER A 216 -20.92 -3.19 -19.65
N ALA A 217 -19.92 -3.21 -18.78
CA ALA A 217 -18.69 -3.98 -18.93
C ALA A 217 -19.00 -5.49 -19.03
N ARG A 218 -19.81 -6.00 -18.12
CA ARG A 218 -20.24 -7.41 -18.11
C ARG A 218 -21.04 -7.81 -19.34
N ALA A 219 -21.83 -6.88 -19.87
CA ALA A 219 -22.61 -7.09 -21.10
C ALA A 219 -21.80 -6.87 -22.39
N GLY A 220 -20.53 -6.47 -22.31
CA GLY A 220 -19.75 -6.03 -23.49
C GLY A 220 -20.37 -4.82 -24.18
N GLY A 221 -21.08 -3.97 -23.41
CA GLY A 221 -21.85 -2.84 -23.90
C GLY A 221 -21.00 -1.70 -24.43
N GLN A 222 -21.58 -0.92 -25.38
CA GLN A 222 -20.85 0.15 -26.08
C GLN A 222 -20.36 1.25 -25.12
N MET A 223 -21.12 1.59 -24.09
CA MET A 223 -20.73 2.62 -23.10
C MET A 223 -19.41 2.25 -22.41
N ALA A 224 -19.22 1.01 -21.98
CA ALA A 224 -17.97 0.56 -21.38
C ALA A 224 -16.81 0.55 -22.38
N VAL A 225 -17.09 0.16 -23.63
CA VAL A 225 -16.11 0.21 -24.72
C VAL A 225 -15.64 1.65 -24.96
N ASP A 226 -16.56 2.62 -25.07
CA ASP A 226 -16.22 4.02 -25.35
C ASP A 226 -15.39 4.64 -24.20
N ARG A 227 -15.76 4.34 -22.97
CA ARG A 227 -14.98 4.80 -21.80
C ARG A 227 -13.56 4.23 -21.77
N LEU A 228 -13.42 2.92 -22.03
CA LEU A 228 -12.08 2.32 -22.09
C LEU A 228 -11.29 2.79 -23.32
N ALA A 229 -11.94 3.04 -24.45
CA ALA A 229 -11.29 3.63 -25.61
C ALA A 229 -10.70 5.00 -25.29
N SER A 230 -11.36 5.82 -24.46
CA SER A 230 -10.79 7.10 -23.98
C SER A 230 -9.53 6.91 -23.12
N VAL A 231 -9.46 5.83 -22.33
CA VAL A 231 -8.26 5.46 -21.56
C VAL A 231 -7.09 5.12 -22.51
N PHE A 232 -7.35 4.35 -23.56
CA PHE A 232 -6.33 4.05 -24.57
C PHE A 232 -5.92 5.29 -25.34
N GLY A 233 -6.86 6.24 -25.61
CA GLY A 233 -6.56 7.55 -26.18
C GLY A 233 -5.62 8.40 -25.31
N PHE A 234 -5.72 8.32 -23.98
CA PHE A 234 -4.73 8.92 -23.09
C PHE A 234 -3.35 8.27 -23.24
N LEU A 235 -3.29 6.95 -23.36
CA LEU A 235 -2.02 6.24 -23.61
C LEU A 235 -1.42 6.61 -24.96
N ASP A 236 -2.24 6.88 -25.99
CA ASP A 236 -1.76 7.42 -27.28
C ASP A 236 -1.05 8.76 -27.09
N ILE A 237 -1.60 9.67 -26.28
CA ILE A 237 -0.95 10.94 -25.96
C ILE A 237 0.42 10.71 -25.31
N ILE A 238 0.52 9.76 -24.37
CA ILE A 238 1.77 9.41 -23.71
C ILE A 238 2.80 8.89 -24.70
N ARG A 239 2.41 7.98 -25.59
CA ARG A 239 3.25 7.36 -26.61
C ARG A 239 3.69 8.37 -27.67
N ASP A 240 2.74 9.04 -28.29
CA ASP A 240 2.96 9.85 -29.49
C ASP A 240 3.81 11.11 -29.19
N ASN A 241 3.77 11.58 -27.94
CA ASN A 241 4.63 12.67 -27.48
C ASN A 241 5.93 12.19 -26.84
N GLY A 242 6.15 10.88 -26.73
CA GLY A 242 7.35 10.30 -26.16
C GLY A 242 7.58 10.72 -24.70
N TYR A 243 6.51 10.76 -23.90
CA TYR A 243 6.60 11.11 -22.47
C TYR A 243 7.20 10.01 -21.62
N THR A 244 7.36 8.81 -22.16
CA THR A 244 8.09 7.70 -21.57
C THR A 244 9.06 7.11 -22.56
N ASP A 245 10.07 6.37 -22.08
CA ASP A 245 11.10 5.73 -22.87
C ASP A 245 11.18 4.24 -22.51
N GLU A 246 10.90 3.37 -23.48
CA GLU A 246 10.86 1.92 -23.26
C GLU A 246 12.23 1.34 -22.94
N GLU A 247 13.33 1.87 -23.52
CA GLU A 247 14.68 1.39 -23.23
C GLU A 247 15.06 1.74 -21.79
N VAL A 248 14.73 2.97 -21.34
CA VAL A 248 14.95 3.41 -19.95
C VAL A 248 14.14 2.54 -18.99
N ASN A 249 12.88 2.30 -19.29
CA ASN A 249 12.00 1.49 -18.44
C ASN A 249 12.43 0.01 -18.43
N ALA A 250 12.88 -0.55 -19.56
CA ALA A 250 13.39 -1.92 -19.66
C ALA A 250 14.69 -2.14 -18.87
N ALA A 251 15.48 -1.08 -18.66
CA ALA A 251 16.66 -1.14 -17.81
C ALA A 251 16.34 -1.24 -16.31
N LEU A 252 15.06 -1.04 -15.92
CA LEU A 252 14.56 -1.15 -14.57
C LEU A 252 13.62 -2.36 -14.45
N PRO A 253 14.17 -3.60 -14.40
CA PRO A 253 13.35 -4.79 -14.33
C PRO A 253 12.51 -4.78 -13.04
N GLU A 254 11.31 -5.27 -13.15
CA GLU A 254 10.28 -5.26 -12.08
C GLU A 254 10.75 -5.95 -10.79
N ASP A 255 11.55 -7.00 -10.93
CA ASP A 255 12.12 -7.79 -9.84
C ASP A 255 13.33 -7.13 -9.15
N ASN A 256 13.88 -6.04 -9.74
CA ASN A 256 14.98 -5.30 -9.15
C ASN A 256 14.48 -4.13 -8.28
N TYR A 257 13.90 -4.47 -7.14
CA TYR A 257 13.35 -3.50 -6.18
C TYR A 257 14.35 -2.39 -5.78
N ASP A 258 15.58 -2.77 -5.40
CA ASP A 258 16.61 -1.81 -5.00
C ASP A 258 17.08 -0.95 -6.17
N GLY A 259 17.29 -1.56 -7.33
CA GLY A 259 17.73 -0.89 -8.54
C GLY A 259 16.75 0.18 -9.03
N ALA A 260 15.45 -0.11 -8.98
CA ALA A 260 14.41 0.85 -9.36
C ALA A 260 14.41 2.10 -8.47
N ILE A 261 14.51 1.92 -7.15
CA ILE A 261 14.59 3.05 -6.21
C ILE A 261 15.88 3.84 -6.39
N LEU A 262 17.01 3.16 -6.54
CA LEU A 262 18.31 3.82 -6.73
C LEU A 262 18.37 4.61 -8.04
N SER A 263 17.73 4.13 -9.10
CA SER A 263 17.61 4.86 -10.36
C SER A 263 16.85 6.17 -10.21
N PHE A 264 15.76 6.19 -9.44
CA PHE A 264 15.06 7.45 -9.13
C PHE A 264 15.98 8.43 -8.38
N PHE A 265 16.81 7.93 -7.48
CA PHE A 265 17.78 8.75 -6.72
C PHE A 265 18.96 9.27 -7.55
N GLU A 266 19.09 8.89 -8.82
CA GLU A 266 19.97 9.62 -9.76
C GLU A 266 19.49 11.05 -10.07
N GLY A 267 18.25 11.39 -9.65
CA GLY A 267 17.70 12.75 -9.66
C GLY A 267 17.27 13.27 -11.04
N LYS A 268 17.24 12.42 -12.06
CA LYS A 268 16.92 12.79 -13.45
C LYS A 268 15.46 12.53 -13.84
N THR A 269 14.74 11.77 -13.04
CA THR A 269 13.36 11.35 -13.28
C THR A 269 12.39 12.33 -12.64
N PRO A 270 11.54 13.05 -13.41
CA PRO A 270 10.52 13.92 -12.85
C PRO A 270 9.41 13.14 -12.12
N PHE A 271 8.83 12.12 -12.79
CA PHE A 271 7.76 11.28 -12.28
C PHE A 271 8.14 9.81 -12.39
N TRP A 272 8.11 9.11 -11.27
CA TRP A 272 8.33 7.67 -11.21
C TRP A 272 7.05 6.96 -10.78
N ILE A 273 6.44 6.21 -11.72
CA ILE A 273 5.22 5.46 -11.48
C ILE A 273 5.54 4.25 -10.61
N CYS A 274 4.89 4.15 -9.46
CA CYS A 274 5.06 3.03 -8.53
C CYS A 274 3.92 2.97 -7.52
N ASP A 275 3.98 2.01 -6.63
CA ASP A 275 3.09 1.85 -5.49
C ASP A 275 3.76 2.20 -4.15
N SER A 276 2.97 2.23 -3.08
CA SER A 276 3.49 2.50 -1.73
C SER A 276 4.46 1.43 -1.21
N GLU A 277 4.49 0.23 -1.80
CA GLU A 277 5.50 -0.77 -1.49
C GLU A 277 6.90 -0.25 -1.85
N LYS A 278 7.06 0.36 -3.02
CA LYS A 278 8.34 0.95 -3.45
C LYS A 278 8.72 2.14 -2.58
N VAL A 279 7.73 3.00 -2.26
CA VAL A 279 7.93 4.15 -1.36
C VAL A 279 8.44 3.72 0.01
N SER A 280 7.96 2.60 0.54
CA SER A 280 8.38 2.06 1.84
C SER A 280 9.89 1.81 1.92
N GLY A 281 10.51 1.52 0.80
CA GLY A 281 11.96 1.28 0.71
C GLY A 281 12.81 2.52 0.49
N MET A 282 12.23 3.65 0.10
CA MET A 282 12.99 4.82 -0.35
C MET A 282 13.89 5.38 0.73
N LYS A 283 13.35 5.62 1.93
CA LYS A 283 14.13 6.21 3.04
C LYS A 283 15.39 5.41 3.37
N LYS A 284 15.31 4.09 3.33
CA LYS A 284 16.45 3.20 3.58
C LYS A 284 17.48 3.26 2.44
N ARG A 285 17.07 3.59 1.20
CA ARG A 285 17.94 3.65 0.02
C ARG A 285 18.55 5.03 -0.21
N GLU A 286 18.02 6.09 0.40
CA GLU A 286 18.70 7.41 0.41
C GLU A 286 20.18 7.28 0.83
N SER A 287 20.44 6.51 1.90
CA SER A 287 21.80 6.28 2.41
C SER A 287 22.65 5.37 1.51
N LYS A 288 22.07 4.65 0.56
CA LYS A 288 22.75 3.78 -0.40
C LYS A 288 23.06 4.48 -1.72
N SER A 289 22.38 5.58 -2.05
CA SER A 289 22.61 6.36 -3.27
C SER A 289 23.69 7.41 -3.03
N GLN A 290 24.86 7.25 -3.65
CA GLN A 290 25.92 8.23 -3.57
C GLN A 290 25.51 9.55 -4.23
N THR A 291 24.77 9.51 -5.33
CA THR A 291 24.26 10.69 -6.03
C THR A 291 23.34 11.47 -5.12
N PHE A 292 22.36 10.82 -4.50
CA PHE A 292 21.43 11.49 -3.57
C PHE A 292 22.13 12.06 -2.34
N GLN A 293 23.11 11.36 -1.76
CA GLN A 293 23.88 11.88 -0.63
C GLN A 293 24.71 13.13 -0.99
N THR A 294 25.22 13.20 -2.21
CA THR A 294 26.01 14.34 -2.68
C THR A 294 25.13 15.53 -3.06
N SER A 295 23.94 15.27 -3.62
CA SER A 295 22.99 16.28 -4.07
C SER A 295 21.56 15.85 -3.70
N PRO A 296 21.17 15.98 -2.43
CA PRO A 296 19.83 15.61 -1.98
C PRO A 296 18.76 16.49 -2.63
N PHE A 297 17.61 15.89 -2.91
CA PHE A 297 16.45 16.60 -3.45
C PHE A 297 15.17 16.22 -2.69
N ALA A 298 14.21 17.14 -2.68
CA ALA A 298 12.88 16.89 -2.11
C ALA A 298 12.03 16.07 -3.10
N TYR A 299 11.31 15.10 -2.58
CA TYR A 299 10.37 14.29 -3.33
C TYR A 299 9.11 14.02 -2.50
N SER A 300 8.00 13.73 -3.19
CA SER A 300 6.72 13.37 -2.57
C SER A 300 6.05 12.25 -3.35
N PHE A 301 5.12 11.56 -2.72
CA PHE A 301 4.26 10.58 -3.37
C PHE A 301 2.87 11.19 -3.57
N VAL A 302 2.35 11.08 -4.79
CA VAL A 302 1.02 11.54 -5.16
C VAL A 302 0.34 10.47 -6.02
N TYR A 303 -1.00 10.51 -6.09
CA TYR A 303 -1.70 9.65 -7.05
C TYR A 303 -1.50 10.16 -8.48
N VAL A 304 -1.65 9.26 -9.46
CA VAL A 304 -1.63 9.66 -10.87
C VAL A 304 -2.94 10.39 -11.18
N PRO A 305 -2.89 11.65 -11.62
CA PRO A 305 -4.08 12.44 -11.96
C PRO A 305 -4.66 11.92 -13.28
N PHE A 306 -5.54 10.95 -13.20
CA PHE A 306 -6.19 10.32 -14.34
C PHE A 306 -7.68 10.15 -14.10
N GLY A 307 -8.50 10.47 -15.11
CA GLY A 307 -9.95 10.30 -15.13
C GLY A 307 -10.72 11.55 -15.56
N GLU A 308 -11.92 11.35 -16.10
CA GLU A 308 -12.87 12.43 -16.35
C GLU A 308 -13.63 12.77 -15.06
N GLY A 309 -13.67 14.04 -14.71
CA GLY A 309 -14.51 14.54 -13.63
C GLY A 309 -13.99 14.37 -12.21
N GLY A 310 -12.73 14.02 -12.01
CA GLY A 310 -12.15 13.98 -10.69
C GLY A 310 -10.95 13.04 -10.59
N HIS A 311 -10.36 13.04 -9.41
CA HIS A 311 -9.26 12.15 -9.08
C HIS A 311 -9.77 10.99 -8.24
N TYR A 312 -9.36 9.79 -8.60
CA TYR A 312 -9.66 8.60 -7.83
C TYR A 312 -8.37 8.10 -7.19
N VAL A 313 -8.38 7.95 -5.90
CA VAL A 313 -7.32 7.25 -5.17
C VAL A 313 -7.76 5.81 -4.98
N TYR A 314 -7.15 4.89 -5.71
CA TYR A 314 -7.38 3.48 -5.49
C TYR A 314 -6.53 3.02 -4.31
N GLN A 315 -7.21 2.54 -3.28
CA GLN A 315 -6.61 2.03 -2.05
C GLN A 315 -7.13 0.63 -1.80
N GLU A 316 -6.21 -0.27 -1.46
CA GLU A 316 -6.57 -1.62 -1.05
C GLU A 316 -5.71 -2.04 0.15
N PRO A 317 -6.18 -2.96 0.99
CA PRO A 317 -5.31 -3.58 1.96
C PRO A 317 -4.17 -4.29 1.23
N TRP A 318 -2.93 -3.90 1.52
CA TRP A 318 -1.76 -4.60 0.98
C TRP A 318 -1.70 -6.02 1.50
N PHE A 319 -1.90 -6.15 2.81
CA PHE A 319 -2.03 -7.43 3.47
C PHE A 319 -2.87 -7.31 4.74
N GLY A 320 -3.37 -8.45 5.16
CA GLY A 320 -4.02 -8.64 6.46
C GLY A 320 -3.58 -9.94 7.10
N PHE A 321 -4.00 -10.15 8.33
CA PHE A 321 -3.83 -11.41 9.03
C PHE A 321 -5.16 -12.11 9.25
N ALA A 322 -5.18 -13.40 8.93
CA ALA A 322 -6.27 -14.32 9.19
C ALA A 322 -5.83 -15.42 10.18
N VAL A 323 -6.77 -15.94 10.96
CA VAL A 323 -6.52 -17.15 11.78
C VAL A 323 -6.92 -18.36 10.94
N ASN A 324 -5.99 -19.33 10.82
CA ASN A 324 -6.29 -20.61 10.18
C ASN A 324 -7.41 -21.32 10.94
N ARG A 325 -8.39 -21.85 10.21
CA ARG A 325 -9.49 -22.64 10.80
C ARG A 325 -8.97 -23.82 11.60
N ASP A 326 -7.91 -24.46 11.09
CA ASP A 326 -7.29 -25.66 11.67
C ASP A 326 -6.03 -25.31 12.50
N ALA A 327 -5.97 -24.08 13.04
CA ALA A 327 -4.87 -23.60 13.89
C ALA A 327 -4.60 -24.54 15.07
N ALA A 328 -3.33 -24.73 15.41
CA ALA A 328 -2.94 -25.53 16.58
C ALA A 328 -3.28 -24.81 17.90
N ASN A 329 -3.22 -23.45 17.90
CA ASN A 329 -3.46 -22.62 19.08
C ASN A 329 -4.48 -21.50 18.75
N PRO A 330 -5.73 -21.85 18.41
CA PRO A 330 -6.69 -20.89 17.86
C PRO A 330 -7.05 -19.76 18.80
N GLU A 331 -7.13 -20.00 20.11
CA GLU A 331 -7.49 -18.97 21.09
C GLU A 331 -6.41 -17.88 21.18
N TYR A 332 -5.14 -18.26 21.23
CA TYR A 332 -4.03 -17.31 21.28
C TYR A 332 -3.80 -16.62 19.93
N ALA A 333 -4.10 -17.28 18.82
CA ALA A 333 -4.08 -16.66 17.50
C ALA A 333 -5.18 -15.60 17.38
N MET A 334 -6.39 -15.85 17.84
CA MET A 334 -7.49 -14.87 17.90
C MET A 334 -7.13 -13.72 18.84
N GLU A 335 -6.56 -14.00 20.00
CA GLU A 335 -6.12 -12.98 20.95
C GLU A 335 -5.03 -12.07 20.37
N PHE A 336 -4.09 -12.62 19.60
CA PHE A 336 -3.09 -11.83 18.90
C PHE A 336 -3.72 -10.95 17.82
N LEU A 337 -4.70 -11.44 17.04
CA LEU A 337 -5.41 -10.62 16.08
C LEU A 337 -6.24 -9.52 16.77
N ARG A 338 -6.85 -9.82 17.93
CA ARG A 338 -7.54 -8.81 18.75
C ARG A 338 -6.58 -7.71 19.23
N PHE A 339 -5.36 -8.07 19.59
CA PHE A 339 -4.30 -7.10 19.93
C PHE A 339 -3.90 -6.28 18.70
N LEU A 340 -3.67 -6.91 17.56
CA LEU A 340 -3.31 -6.23 16.30
C LEU A 340 -4.40 -5.27 15.81
N ALA A 341 -5.68 -5.54 16.07
CA ALA A 341 -6.80 -4.68 15.70
C ALA A 341 -6.90 -3.39 16.52
N THR A 342 -6.03 -3.19 17.53
CA THR A 342 -5.98 -1.90 18.25
C THR A 342 -5.36 -0.81 17.37
N GLY A 343 -5.88 0.43 17.48
CA GLY A 343 -5.37 1.55 16.69
C GLY A 343 -3.87 1.78 16.82
N LYS A 344 -3.31 1.53 18.01
CA LYS A 344 -1.86 1.64 18.26
C LYS A 344 -1.05 0.64 17.42
N GLU A 345 -1.47 -0.62 17.37
CA GLU A 345 -0.68 -1.66 16.70
C GLU A 345 -0.84 -1.58 15.17
N ILE A 346 -2.00 -1.15 14.68
CA ILE A 346 -2.23 -0.84 13.26
C ILE A 346 -1.31 0.30 12.82
N ASP A 347 -1.24 1.39 13.59
CA ASP A 347 -0.34 2.50 13.30
C ASP A 347 1.14 2.08 13.38
N THR A 348 1.49 1.24 14.34
CA THR A 348 2.84 0.67 14.46
C THR A 348 3.21 -0.11 13.21
N MET A 349 2.30 -0.94 12.71
CA MET A 349 2.51 -1.72 11.49
C MET A 349 2.76 -0.81 10.28
N GLY A 350 1.89 0.18 10.05
CA GLY A 350 2.04 1.14 8.95
C GLY A 350 3.35 1.94 9.03
N LYS A 351 3.69 2.44 10.22
CA LYS A 351 4.92 3.22 10.46
C LYS A 351 6.19 2.41 10.22
N VAL A 352 6.26 1.19 10.76
CA VAL A 352 7.45 0.32 10.58
C VAL A 352 7.59 -0.14 9.14
N LYS A 353 6.47 -0.45 8.47
CA LYS A 353 6.48 -0.78 7.04
C LYS A 353 6.73 0.43 6.16
N GLY A 354 6.51 1.64 6.64
CA GLY A 354 6.64 2.87 5.85
C GLY A 354 5.56 3.00 4.76
N VAL A 355 4.35 2.50 5.04
CA VAL A 355 3.18 2.55 4.14
C VAL A 355 1.99 3.19 4.85
N PRO A 356 0.94 3.61 4.13
CA PRO A 356 -0.24 4.16 4.75
C PRO A 356 -0.89 3.16 5.73
N SER A 357 -1.30 3.66 6.89
CA SER A 357 -2.03 2.89 7.90
C SER A 357 -3.46 2.64 7.47
N VAL A 358 -4.06 1.55 7.93
CA VAL A 358 -5.50 1.26 7.79
C VAL A 358 -6.33 1.76 8.97
N ALA A 359 -5.74 2.50 9.91
CA ALA A 359 -6.47 3.06 11.05
C ALA A 359 -7.46 4.14 10.59
N ALA A 360 -8.64 4.15 11.21
CA ALA A 360 -9.73 5.09 10.89
C ALA A 360 -9.36 6.56 11.16
N ASP A 361 -8.54 6.81 12.19
CA ASP A 361 -8.16 8.16 12.64
C ASP A 361 -6.62 8.26 12.73
N THR A 362 -5.93 8.10 11.62
CA THR A 362 -4.47 8.22 11.60
C THR A 362 -3.99 9.45 10.86
N VAL A 363 -2.84 9.97 11.27
CA VAL A 363 -2.09 10.95 10.48
C VAL A 363 -1.02 10.17 9.71
N GLN A 364 -1.16 10.14 8.40
CA GLN A 364 -0.20 9.46 7.53
C GLN A 364 1.18 10.12 7.57
N ALA A 365 2.21 9.36 7.22
CA ALA A 365 3.56 9.89 7.07
C ALA A 365 3.61 11.04 6.04
N ASP A 366 4.52 12.01 6.24
CA ASP A 366 4.63 13.21 5.41
C ASP A 366 4.70 12.94 3.91
N ILE A 367 5.32 11.84 3.50
CA ILE A 367 5.44 11.45 2.09
C ILE A 367 4.07 11.17 1.44
N TYR A 368 3.07 10.74 2.23
CA TYR A 368 1.71 10.43 1.77
C TYR A 368 0.71 11.56 1.99
N ARG A 369 1.13 12.66 2.63
CA ARG A 369 0.23 13.77 3.00
C ARG A 369 -0.53 14.33 1.80
N ASN A 370 0.11 14.44 0.64
CA ASN A 370 -0.51 14.93 -0.59
C ASN A 370 -1.57 13.99 -1.17
N VAL A 371 -1.53 12.71 -0.82
CA VAL A 371 -2.55 11.72 -1.22
C VAL A 371 -3.85 11.90 -0.45
N GLU A 372 -3.75 12.34 0.81
CA GLU A 372 -4.91 12.46 1.70
C GLU A 372 -5.54 13.84 1.75
N SER A 373 -4.70 14.88 1.71
CA SER A 373 -5.12 16.27 1.89
C SER A 373 -5.53 16.96 0.59
N SER A 374 -5.42 16.29 -0.55
CA SER A 374 -5.81 16.89 -1.83
C SER A 374 -7.32 17.09 -1.90
N GLU A 375 -7.78 18.34 -1.92
CA GLU A 375 -9.17 18.71 -2.21
C GLU A 375 -9.65 18.18 -3.58
N ALA A 376 -8.69 17.81 -4.44
CA ALA A 376 -8.93 17.25 -5.76
C ALA A 376 -9.28 15.75 -5.73
N VAL A 377 -9.18 15.05 -4.59
CA VAL A 377 -9.58 13.64 -4.46
C VAL A 377 -11.09 13.55 -4.41
N ALA A 378 -11.72 13.24 -5.55
CA ALA A 378 -13.18 13.13 -5.64
C ALA A 378 -13.72 11.92 -4.87
N SER A 379 -12.99 10.80 -4.83
CA SER A 379 -13.39 9.62 -4.06
C SER A 379 -12.23 8.67 -3.83
N ARG A 380 -12.28 7.97 -2.70
CA ARG A 380 -11.42 6.83 -2.40
C ARG A 380 -12.13 5.55 -2.84
N VAL A 381 -11.39 4.69 -3.49
CA VAL A 381 -11.91 3.42 -4.02
C VAL A 381 -11.13 2.27 -3.42
N VAL A 382 -11.86 1.30 -2.91
CA VAL A 382 -11.29 0.06 -2.36
C VAL A 382 -11.73 -1.13 -3.20
N ASN A 383 -10.90 -2.17 -3.26
CA ASN A 383 -11.26 -3.40 -3.92
C ASN A 383 -12.36 -4.12 -3.12
N THR A 384 -13.49 -4.35 -3.78
CA THR A 384 -14.66 -5.07 -3.22
C THR A 384 -14.73 -6.52 -3.70
N GLY A 385 -13.62 -7.07 -4.17
CA GLY A 385 -13.55 -8.42 -4.73
C GLY A 385 -13.84 -8.51 -6.24
N ILE A 386 -14.12 -7.38 -6.90
CA ILE A 386 -14.36 -7.30 -8.35
C ILE A 386 -13.03 -7.37 -9.10
N ILE A 387 -12.00 -6.70 -8.60
CA ILE A 387 -10.66 -6.72 -9.18
C ILE A 387 -9.96 -8.00 -8.73
N THR A 388 -9.93 -8.97 -9.61
CA THR A 388 -9.25 -10.25 -9.41
C THR A 388 -7.85 -10.24 -10.02
N PRO A 389 -6.98 -11.21 -9.67
CA PRO A 389 -5.69 -11.38 -10.33
C PRO A 389 -5.79 -11.49 -11.85
N GLU A 390 -6.83 -12.16 -12.35
CA GLU A 390 -7.07 -12.35 -13.80
C GLU A 390 -7.42 -11.02 -14.47
N ILE A 391 -8.30 -10.20 -13.87
CA ILE A 391 -8.64 -8.87 -14.38
C ILE A 391 -7.40 -7.97 -14.39
N THR A 392 -6.63 -7.99 -13.31
CA THR A 392 -5.37 -7.22 -13.20
C THR A 392 -4.37 -7.67 -14.27
N ALA A 393 -4.14 -8.97 -14.42
CA ALA A 393 -3.22 -9.52 -15.41
C ALA A 393 -3.69 -9.21 -16.85
N LYS A 394 -5.00 -9.26 -17.10
CA LYS A 394 -5.57 -8.90 -18.41
C LYS A 394 -5.35 -7.41 -18.71
N TRP A 395 -5.55 -6.53 -17.74
CA TRP A 395 -5.30 -5.09 -17.92
C TRP A 395 -3.82 -4.82 -18.26
N TYR A 396 -2.89 -5.43 -17.56
CA TYR A 396 -1.45 -5.32 -17.86
C TYR A 396 -1.12 -5.84 -19.26
N SER A 397 -1.71 -6.98 -19.64
CA SER A 397 -1.48 -7.58 -20.95
C SER A 397 -2.01 -6.71 -22.08
N VAL A 398 -3.24 -6.21 -21.95
CA VAL A 398 -3.90 -5.41 -22.99
C VAL A 398 -3.26 -4.04 -23.16
N THR A 399 -3.00 -3.32 -22.07
CA THR A 399 -2.36 -1.99 -22.12
C THR A 399 -0.96 -2.07 -22.73
N ARG A 400 -0.17 -3.07 -22.35
CA ARG A 400 1.16 -3.32 -22.94
C ARG A 400 1.05 -3.69 -24.42
N ALA A 401 0.12 -4.58 -24.80
CA ALA A 401 -0.08 -4.97 -26.18
C ALA A 401 -0.55 -3.80 -27.06
N TYR A 402 -1.40 -2.93 -26.50
CA TYR A 402 -1.85 -1.69 -27.14
C TYR A 402 -0.69 -0.74 -27.42
N MET A 403 0.12 -0.46 -26.42
CA MET A 403 1.29 0.41 -26.57
C MET A 403 2.33 -0.13 -27.57
N ASN A 404 2.38 -1.45 -27.75
CA ASN A 404 3.22 -2.13 -28.74
C ASN A 404 2.53 -2.25 -30.14
N GLY A 405 1.43 -1.56 -30.39
CA GLY A 405 0.76 -1.53 -31.68
C GLY A 405 0.10 -2.85 -32.12
N LYS A 406 -0.31 -3.70 -31.17
CA LYS A 406 -0.96 -4.99 -31.48
C LYS A 406 -2.47 -4.89 -31.73
N TYR A 407 -3.06 -3.73 -31.53
CA TYR A 407 -4.48 -3.48 -31.80
C TYR A 407 -4.64 -2.38 -32.84
N ASP A 408 -5.64 -2.56 -33.70
CA ASP A 408 -5.92 -1.62 -34.79
C ASP A 408 -6.62 -0.34 -34.30
N SER A 409 -7.24 -0.38 -33.13
CA SER A 409 -7.90 0.79 -32.53
C SER A 409 -8.04 0.66 -31.00
N PRO A 410 -8.27 1.81 -30.28
CA PRO A 410 -8.63 1.84 -28.87
C PRO A 410 -9.81 0.93 -28.51
N GLU A 411 -10.86 0.92 -29.37
CA GLU A 411 -12.08 0.14 -29.14
C GLU A 411 -11.80 -1.38 -29.20
N THR A 412 -10.89 -1.81 -30.07
CA THR A 412 -10.51 -3.22 -30.18
C THR A 412 -9.80 -3.68 -28.90
N ALA A 413 -8.90 -2.86 -28.37
CA ALA A 413 -8.24 -3.14 -27.10
C ALA A 413 -9.23 -3.14 -25.92
N ALA A 414 -10.19 -2.19 -25.92
CA ALA A 414 -11.24 -2.11 -24.92
C ALA A 414 -12.10 -3.37 -24.89
N ARG A 415 -12.54 -3.85 -26.06
CA ARG A 415 -13.34 -5.10 -26.18
C ARG A 415 -12.55 -6.33 -25.71
N ASP A 416 -11.25 -6.41 -26.06
CA ASP A 416 -10.42 -7.51 -25.58
C ASP A 416 -10.28 -7.52 -24.06
N PHE A 417 -10.11 -6.35 -23.43
CA PHE A 417 -10.10 -6.27 -21.96
C PHE A 417 -11.46 -6.69 -21.37
N LEU A 418 -12.56 -6.15 -21.90
CA LEU A 418 -13.92 -6.41 -21.38
C LEU A 418 -14.30 -7.90 -21.44
N SER A 419 -13.68 -8.68 -22.32
CA SER A 419 -13.90 -10.13 -22.38
C SER A 419 -13.49 -10.89 -21.12
N ALA A 420 -12.75 -10.26 -20.22
CA ALA A 420 -12.37 -10.82 -18.92
C ALA A 420 -13.24 -10.33 -17.76
N VAL A 421 -14.11 -9.34 -18.00
CA VAL A 421 -15.00 -8.78 -16.97
C VAL A 421 -16.33 -9.55 -17.03
N GLU A 422 -16.50 -10.49 -16.11
CA GLU A 422 -17.71 -11.29 -15.97
C GLU A 422 -18.71 -10.69 -14.97
#